data_21e9cc33bc80257e102357792bede7ff
#
_entry.id   21e9cc33bc80257e102357792bede7ff
#
_cell.length_a   1.000
_cell.length_b   1.000
_cell.length_c   1.000
_cell.angle_alpha   90.00
_cell.angle_beta   90.00
_cell.angle_gamma   90.00
#
_symmetry.space_group_name_H-M   'P 1'
#
loop_
_entity.id
_entity.type
_entity.pdbx_description
1 polymer ?
#
loop_
_entity_poly.entity_id
_entity_poly.type
_entity_poly.pdbx_seq_one_letter_code
_entity_poly.pdbx_strand_id
1 'polypeptide(L)' 'MLQNVAYSDIVYVLGAKMILLRTYYESREYIALDSLLDSVRIYVNRNQQLSRQTKREYLGFLSFLKKTSALRRHDREA' A
#
# COMPACT_ATOMS: atom_id res chain seq x y z
N MET A 1 -23.08 7.90 14.79
CA MET A 1 -22.66 7.97 14.52
C MET A 1 -21.95 8.25 14.04
N LEU A 2 -21.66 8.36 13.92
CA LEU A 2 -21.09 8.65 13.41
C LEU A 2 -20.47 8.45 12.59
N GLN A 3 -20.27 8.70 12.17
CA GLN A 3 -19.83 8.57 11.05
C GLN A 3 -18.48 8.73 10.86
N ASN A 4 -17.77 9.05 11.69
CA ASN A 4 -16.37 9.14 11.66
C ASN A 4 -15.80 7.77 11.60
N VAL A 5 -14.99 7.49 10.56
CA VAL A 5 -14.25 6.26 10.49
C VAL A 5 -13.24 6.30 11.62
N ALA A 6 -13.31 5.36 12.52
CA ALA A 6 -12.38 5.33 13.63
C ALA A 6 -10.97 5.04 13.13
N TYR A 7 -9.99 5.54 13.88
CA TYR A 7 -8.60 5.28 13.52
C TYR A 7 -8.32 3.78 13.39
N SER A 8 -8.92 2.99 14.26
CA SER A 8 -8.73 1.54 14.24
C SER A 8 -9.27 0.93 12.93
N ASP A 9 -10.36 1.50 12.40
CA ASP A 9 -10.90 1.01 11.14
C ASP A 9 -9.94 1.29 9.98
N ILE A 10 -9.33 2.47 10.00
CA ILE A 10 -8.36 2.83 8.97
C ILE A 10 -7.18 1.89 9.02
N VAL A 11 -6.67 1.61 10.22
CA VAL A 11 -5.53 0.73 10.39
C VAL A 11 -5.89 -0.69 9.95
N TYR A 12 -7.11 -1.13 10.24
CA TYR A 12 -7.56 -2.44 9.82
C TYR A 12 -7.58 -2.56 8.31
N VAL A 13 -8.14 -1.56 7.65
CA VAL A 13 -8.21 -1.56 6.19
C VAL A 13 -6.81 -1.55 5.58
N LEU A 14 -5.94 -0.71 6.13
CA LEU A 14 -4.56 -0.66 5.64
C LEU A 14 -3.84 -1.98 5.86
N GLY A 15 -4.09 -2.61 7.01
CA GLY A 15 -3.49 -3.91 7.29
C GLY A 15 -3.90 -4.95 6.26
N ALA A 16 -5.19 -4.99 5.93
CA ALA A 16 -5.69 -5.93 4.95
C ALA A 16 -5.06 -5.66 3.58
N LYS A 17 -4.93 -4.39 3.21
CA LYS A 17 -4.32 -4.04 1.94
C LYS A 17 -2.84 -4.40 1.92
N MET A 18 -2.16 -4.27 3.05
CA MET A 18 -0.75 -4.65 3.13
C MET A 18 -0.57 -6.14 2.91
N ILE A 19 -1.48 -6.95 3.44
CA ILE A 19 -1.44 -8.39 3.23
C ILE A 19 -1.63 -8.70 1.75
N LEU A 20 -2.56 -8.01 1.10
CA LEU A 20 -2.77 -8.20 -0.33
C LEU A 20 -1.53 -7.79 -1.14
N LEU A 21 -0.91 -6.69 -0.77
CA LEU A 21 0.31 -6.25 -1.44
C LEU A 21 1.37 -7.33 -1.37
N ARG A 22 1.54 -7.90 -0.18
CA ARG A 22 2.53 -8.95 0.00
C ARG A 22 2.16 -10.18 -0.82
N THR A 23 0.89 -10.55 -0.83
CA THR A 23 0.41 -11.69 -1.57
C THR A 23 0.70 -11.52 -3.06
N TYR A 24 0.37 -10.37 -3.61
CA TYR A 24 0.62 -10.10 -5.02
C TYR A 24 2.12 -10.13 -5.32
N TYR A 25 2.92 -9.58 -4.41
CA TYR A 25 4.36 -9.56 -4.60
C TYR A 25 4.92 -10.98 -4.67
N GLU A 26 4.47 -11.84 -3.76
CA GLU A 26 4.95 -13.21 -3.70
C GLU A 26 4.42 -14.04 -4.87
N SER A 27 3.23 -13.72 -5.35
CA SER A 27 2.62 -14.41 -6.48
C SER A 27 3.12 -13.88 -7.81
N ARG A 28 3.95 -12.84 -7.79
CA ARG A 28 4.49 -12.21 -8.99
C ARG A 28 3.41 -11.59 -9.86
N GLU A 29 2.33 -11.14 -9.22
CA GLU A 29 1.25 -10.43 -9.90
C GLU A 29 1.58 -8.95 -9.91
N TYR A 30 2.56 -8.57 -10.71
CA TYR A 30 3.10 -7.22 -10.62
C TYR A 30 2.16 -6.14 -11.15
N ILE A 31 1.33 -6.48 -12.12
CA ILE A 31 0.36 -5.50 -12.62
C ILE A 31 -0.67 -5.21 -11.54
N ALA A 32 -1.19 -6.26 -10.90
CA ALA A 32 -2.14 -6.08 -9.80
C ALA A 32 -1.48 -5.37 -8.64
N LEU A 33 -0.22 -5.69 -8.37
CA LEU A 33 0.53 -5.05 -7.29
C LEU A 33 0.66 -3.55 -7.53
N ASP A 34 1.01 -3.16 -8.75
CA ASP A 34 1.14 -1.75 -9.10
C ASP A 34 -0.17 -1.00 -8.89
N SER A 35 -1.27 -1.59 -9.36
CA SER A 35 -2.57 -0.96 -9.21
C SER A 35 -2.94 -0.80 -7.74
N LEU A 36 -2.67 -1.83 -6.96
CA LEU A 36 -2.99 -1.78 -5.53
C LEU A 36 -2.10 -0.78 -4.80
N LEU A 37 -0.83 -0.68 -5.18
CA LEU A 37 0.08 0.29 -4.58
C LEU A 37 -0.45 1.71 -4.79
N ASP A 38 -0.89 2.03 -6.00
CA ASP A 38 -1.43 3.34 -6.28
C ASP A 38 -2.69 3.60 -5.47
N SER A 39 -3.55 2.60 -5.39
CA SER A 39 -4.79 2.70 -4.65
C SER A 39 -4.52 2.97 -3.16
N VAL A 40 -3.59 2.22 -2.59
CA VAL A 40 -3.25 2.39 -1.18
C VAL A 40 -2.63 3.75 -0.93
N ARG A 41 -1.79 4.21 -1.85
CA ARG A 41 -1.16 5.52 -1.71
C ARG A 41 -2.22 6.61 -1.66
N ILE A 42 -3.20 6.54 -2.55
CA ILE A 42 -4.28 7.51 -2.56
C ILE A 42 -5.06 7.44 -1.25
N TYR A 43 -5.36 6.23 -0.80
CA TYR A 43 -6.10 6.04 0.43
C TYR A 43 -5.36 6.67 1.62
N VAL A 44 -4.06 6.44 1.72
CA VAL A 44 -3.25 7.00 2.81
C VAL A 44 -3.25 8.52 2.74
N ASN A 45 -3.07 9.07 1.56
CA ASN A 45 -3.02 10.52 1.40
C ASN A 45 -4.35 11.18 1.72
N ARG A 46 -5.46 10.51 1.46
CA ARG A 46 -6.77 11.11 1.68
C ARG A 46 -7.24 11.01 3.11
N ASN A 47 -6.63 10.16 3.92
CA ASN A 47 -7.08 9.98 5.30
C ASN A 47 -6.40 10.98 6.20
N GLN A 48 -7.17 11.97 6.62
CA GLN A 48 -6.64 13.02 7.48
C GLN A 48 -6.48 12.57 8.91
N GLN A 49 -7.05 11.42 9.26
CA GLN A 49 -6.93 10.91 10.62
C GLN A 49 -5.55 10.30 10.87
N LEU A 50 -4.82 9.98 9.81
CA LEU A 50 -3.47 9.48 9.96
C LEU A 50 -2.54 10.65 10.21
N SER A 51 -1.62 10.48 11.16
CA SER A 51 -0.65 11.52 11.42
C SER A 51 0.30 11.66 10.23
N ARG A 52 0.95 12.80 10.15
CA ARG A 52 1.90 13.05 9.07
C ARG A 52 3.01 12.01 9.09
N GLN A 53 3.48 11.65 10.27
CA GLN A 53 4.53 10.66 10.40
C GLN A 53 4.07 9.29 9.92
N THR A 54 2.85 8.89 10.29
CA THR A 54 2.30 7.61 9.87
C THR A 54 2.15 7.58 8.35
N LYS A 55 1.65 8.66 7.77
CA LYS A 55 1.53 8.73 6.31
C LYS A 55 2.89 8.56 5.64
N ARG A 56 3.89 9.21 6.19
CA ARG A 56 5.24 9.13 5.64
C ARG A 56 5.75 7.70 5.68
N GLU A 57 5.49 7.00 6.79
CA GLU A 57 5.94 5.63 6.93
C GLU A 57 5.28 4.72 5.92
N TYR A 58 3.97 4.85 5.74
CA TYR A 58 3.26 4.04 4.76
C TYR A 58 3.72 4.36 3.34
N LEU A 59 3.84 5.64 3.02
CA LEU A 59 4.25 6.04 1.69
C LEU A 59 5.66 5.58 1.39
N GLY A 60 6.55 5.62 2.38
CA GLY A 60 7.89 5.11 2.23
C GLY A 60 7.92 3.63 1.91
N PHE A 61 7.10 2.87 2.64
CA PHE A 61 7.00 1.43 2.42
C PHE A 61 6.45 1.14 1.01
N LEU A 62 5.43 1.88 0.60
CA LEU A 62 4.85 1.70 -0.71
C LEU A 62 5.86 2.01 -1.82
N SER A 63 6.63 3.08 -1.64
CA SER A 63 7.68 3.41 -2.60
C SER A 63 8.73 2.32 -2.68
N PHE A 64 9.11 1.79 -1.53
CA PHE A 64 10.08 0.71 -1.48
C PHE A 64 9.57 -0.51 -2.24
N LEU A 65 8.33 -0.89 -1.99
CA LEU A 65 7.72 -2.02 -2.69
C LEU A 65 7.66 -1.80 -4.19
N LYS A 66 7.31 -0.60 -4.59
CA LYS A 66 7.21 -0.30 -6.00
C LYS A 66 8.57 -0.44 -6.68
N LYS A 67 9.60 0.09 -6.07
CA LYS A 67 10.94 -0.03 -6.62
C LYS A 67 11.39 -1.48 -6.66
N THR A 68 11.15 -2.20 -5.60
CA THR A 68 11.58 -3.60 -5.52
C THR A 68 10.86 -4.44 -6.55
N SER A 69 9.56 -4.24 -6.71
CA SER A 69 8.80 -5.02 -7.66
C SER A 69 9.22 -4.68 -9.10
N ALA A 70 9.54 -3.42 -9.36
CA ALA A 70 10.00 -3.03 -10.67
C ALA A 70 11.32 -3.70 -11.01
N LEU A 71 12.23 -3.79 -10.04
CA LEU A 71 13.50 -4.44 -10.24
C LEU A 71 13.34 -5.93 -10.51
N ARG A 72 12.48 -6.59 -9.74
CA ARG A 72 12.26 -8.02 -9.94
C ARG A 72 11.59 -8.29 -11.27
N ARG A 73 10.67 -7.42 -11.66
CA ARG A 73 9.98 -7.54 -12.93
C ARG A 73 10.96 -7.40 -14.08
N HIS A 74 11.87 -6.44 -13.95
CA HIS A 74 12.89 -6.20 -14.96
C HIS A 74 13.83 -7.39 -15.09
N ASP A 75 14.23 -7.94 -13.95
CA ASP A 75 15.09 -9.12 -13.92
C ASP A 75 14.46 -10.28 -14.66
N ARG A 76 13.17 -10.49 -14.46
CA ARG A 76 12.49 -11.61 -15.09
C ARG A 76 12.44 -11.47 -16.58
N GLU A 77 12.35 -10.25 -17.07
CA GLU A 77 12.28 -10.01 -18.50
C GLU A 77 13.65 -10.09 -19.17
N ALA A 78 14.66 -9.89 -18.37
CA ALA A 78 16.01 -10.02 -18.90
C ALA A 78 16.38 -11.47 -19.03
#